data_d186bc94a86d0586f55e7a8451eee9b5
#
_entry.id   d186bc94a86d0586f55e7a8451eee9b5
#
_cell.length_a   1.000
_cell.length_b   1.000
_cell.length_c   1.000
_cell.angle_alpha   90.00
_cell.angle_beta   90.00
_cell.angle_gamma   90.00
#
_symmetry.space_group_name_H-M   'P 1'
#
loop_
_entity.id
_entity.type
_entity.pdbx_description
1 polymer ?
#
loop_
_entity_poly.entity_id
_entity_poly.type
_entity_poly.pdbx_seq_one_letter_code
_entity_poly.pdbx_strand_id
1 'polypeptide(L)'
;MTEIDYEKVNRYWEEATPSILGPYMMDGFGFPASAGDFRFRAESKIVQRLTRDVTRDGTVLDLGSGIGVWAEDFARRFSLVTAVEGSRTLFQSLQRRCAPYPNLRAIHGDVMTFEPDARYDLVFLGGLLMYLNEMDVIDLLRKLAPCIEPGGMILCRESTVRGNAVALRGDYQAVYRSVSDYGRIFGQCGLSVRHVERNEPYVLIQMGCELVEKWQKTVPVRFQALRAVGHSTYFGLRLGNPWITRIPKALGIAFPILENHFFVLGADAS
;
A
#
# COMPACT_ATOMS: atom_id res chain seq x y z
N MET A 1 -2.71 18.08 -15.14
CA MET A 1 -2.32 17.56 -13.82
C MET A 1 -0.82 17.73 -13.70
N THR A 2 -0.29 18.03 -12.54
CA THR A 2 1.15 18.20 -12.38
C THR A 2 1.76 16.84 -12.12
N GLU A 3 2.65 16.42 -12.99
CA GLU A 3 3.36 15.17 -12.94
C GLU A 3 4.35 15.14 -11.77
N ILE A 4 4.60 13.95 -11.23
CA ILE A 4 5.66 13.68 -10.27
C ILE A 4 6.95 13.39 -11.02
N ASP A 5 8.05 13.69 -10.36
CA ASP A 5 9.42 13.51 -10.86
C ASP A 5 9.95 12.13 -10.41
N TYR A 6 10.11 11.22 -11.35
CA TYR A 6 10.57 9.86 -11.07
C TYR A 6 12.01 9.79 -10.53
N GLU A 7 12.87 10.73 -10.88
CA GLU A 7 14.22 10.76 -10.30
C GLU A 7 14.16 10.99 -8.77
N LYS A 8 13.25 11.86 -8.33
CA LYS A 8 13.03 12.10 -6.90
C LYS A 8 12.35 10.92 -6.22
N VAL A 9 11.34 10.32 -6.86
CA VAL A 9 10.69 9.10 -6.34
C VAL A 9 11.73 7.99 -6.14
N ASN A 10 12.54 7.73 -7.16
CA ASN A 10 13.56 6.68 -7.12
C ASN A 10 14.63 6.99 -6.04
N ARG A 11 15.12 8.23 -5.99
CA ARG A 11 16.09 8.65 -4.96
C ARG A 11 15.53 8.44 -3.54
N TYR A 12 14.29 8.88 -3.32
CA TYR A 12 13.62 8.71 -2.03
C TYR A 12 13.59 7.25 -1.58
N TRP A 13 13.25 6.33 -2.49
CA TRP A 13 13.19 4.90 -2.19
C TRP A 13 14.57 4.24 -2.11
N GLU A 14 15.57 4.72 -2.83
CA GLU A 14 16.96 4.26 -2.67
C GLU A 14 17.55 4.65 -1.31
N GLU A 15 17.19 5.81 -0.79
CA GLU A 15 17.62 6.31 0.52
C GLU A 15 16.74 5.78 1.67
N ALA A 16 15.61 5.13 1.35
CA ALA A 16 14.70 4.63 2.36
C ALA A 16 15.33 3.54 3.22
N THR A 17 15.31 3.76 4.53
CA THR A 17 15.79 2.78 5.50
C THR A 17 14.61 1.96 5.99
N PRO A 18 14.70 0.61 5.98
CA PRO A 18 13.68 -0.23 6.61
C PRO A 18 13.52 0.17 8.08
N SER A 19 12.34 0.64 8.44
CA SER A 19 12.08 1.12 9.78
C SER A 19 11.71 -0.01 10.74
N ILE A 20 11.83 0.26 12.03
CA ILE A 20 11.34 -0.67 13.08
C ILE A 20 9.81 -0.88 13.01
N LEU A 21 9.07 0.03 12.37
CA LEU A 21 7.64 -0.06 12.11
C LEU A 21 7.33 -0.78 10.78
N GLY A 22 8.32 -1.41 10.18
CA GLY A 22 8.18 -2.20 8.96
C GLY A 22 7.95 -1.37 7.70
N PRO A 23 7.11 -1.85 6.76
CA PRO A 23 6.97 -1.26 5.44
C PRO A 23 6.13 0.02 5.40
N TYR A 24 5.69 0.55 6.54
CA TYR A 24 4.61 1.55 6.56
C TYR A 24 5.07 2.98 6.77
N MET A 25 6.39 3.23 6.86
CA MET A 25 6.93 4.59 6.96
C MET A 25 6.24 5.46 8.03
N MET A 26 6.02 4.88 9.20
CA MET A 26 5.37 5.55 10.33
C MET A 26 6.39 6.13 11.33
N ASP A 27 7.62 6.28 10.90
CA ASP A 27 8.66 6.88 11.72
C ASP A 27 8.40 8.37 11.93
N GLY A 28 8.92 8.91 13.02
CA GLY A 28 8.70 10.32 13.35
C GLY A 28 7.43 10.62 14.15
N PHE A 29 6.56 9.65 14.41
CA PHE A 29 5.33 9.82 15.20
C PHE A 29 5.41 9.26 16.62
N GLY A 30 6.53 8.63 16.98
CA GLY A 30 6.74 8.07 18.33
C GLY A 30 5.83 6.89 18.66
N PHE A 31 5.28 6.19 17.68
CA PHE A 31 4.47 5.00 17.91
C PHE A 31 5.31 3.82 18.39
N PRO A 32 4.71 2.88 19.17
CA PRO A 32 5.39 1.63 19.51
C PRO A 32 5.52 0.72 18.28
N ALA A 33 6.52 -0.15 18.27
CA ALA A 33 6.71 -1.15 17.21
C ALA A 33 5.46 -2.01 16.95
N SER A 34 4.69 -2.29 18.02
CA SER A 34 3.40 -3.00 17.93
C SER A 34 2.35 -2.33 17.04
N ALA A 35 2.51 -1.03 16.70
CA ALA A 35 1.60 -0.35 15.79
C ALA A 35 1.75 -0.86 14.35
N GLY A 36 2.99 -1.08 13.89
CA GLY A 36 3.27 -1.72 12.59
C GLY A 36 2.76 -3.15 12.53
N ASP A 37 3.05 -3.94 13.56
CA ASP A 37 2.58 -5.33 13.67
C ASP A 37 1.05 -5.42 13.67
N PHE A 38 0.39 -4.54 14.43
CA PHE A 38 -1.07 -4.48 14.46
C PHE A 38 -1.63 -4.20 13.06
N ARG A 39 -1.11 -3.16 12.41
CA ARG A 39 -1.57 -2.76 11.09
C ARG A 39 -1.39 -3.90 10.09
N PHE A 40 -0.20 -4.48 10.02
CA PHE A 40 0.08 -5.57 9.08
C PHE A 40 -0.83 -6.77 9.32
N ARG A 41 -0.93 -7.26 10.58
CA ARG A 41 -1.80 -8.42 10.89
C ARG A 41 -3.27 -8.16 10.56
N ALA A 42 -3.76 -6.94 10.78
CA ALA A 42 -5.14 -6.60 10.47
C ALA A 42 -5.37 -6.48 8.95
N GLU A 43 -4.44 -5.85 8.21
CA GLU A 43 -4.48 -5.75 6.76
C GLU A 43 -4.33 -7.16 6.10
N SER A 44 -3.44 -8.01 6.61
CA SER A 44 -3.27 -9.38 6.12
C SER A 44 -4.57 -10.20 6.23
N LYS A 45 -5.34 -10.05 7.31
CA LYS A 45 -6.67 -10.68 7.41
C LYS A 45 -7.67 -10.18 6.36
N ILE A 46 -7.60 -8.89 6.01
CA ILE A 46 -8.44 -8.33 4.93
C ILE A 46 -8.01 -8.94 3.60
N VAL A 47 -6.71 -8.94 3.30
CA VAL A 47 -6.17 -9.52 2.07
C VAL A 47 -6.51 -11.01 1.97
N GLN A 48 -6.35 -11.79 3.05
CA GLN A 48 -6.73 -13.21 3.08
C GLN A 48 -8.20 -13.43 2.75
N ARG A 49 -9.08 -12.57 3.25
CA ARG A 49 -10.52 -12.64 2.96
C ARG A 49 -10.84 -12.24 1.51
N LEU A 50 -10.19 -11.20 1.00
CA LEU A 50 -10.40 -10.73 -0.36
C LEU A 50 -9.84 -11.70 -1.41
N THR A 51 -8.81 -12.48 -1.07
CA THR A 51 -8.16 -13.47 -1.95
C THR A 51 -8.58 -14.91 -1.63
N ARG A 52 -9.68 -15.13 -0.90
CA ARG A 52 -10.11 -16.47 -0.46
C ARG A 52 -10.45 -17.40 -1.64
N ASP A 53 -10.87 -16.83 -2.78
CA ASP A 53 -11.26 -17.59 -3.97
C ASP A 53 -10.04 -17.94 -4.84
N VAL A 54 -8.86 -17.38 -4.55
CA VAL A 54 -7.58 -17.79 -5.15
C VAL A 54 -7.11 -19.08 -4.46
N THR A 55 -6.89 -20.12 -5.23
CA THR A 55 -6.47 -21.43 -4.70
C THR A 55 -5.07 -21.39 -4.09
N ARG A 56 -4.77 -22.36 -3.23
CA ARG A 56 -3.41 -22.46 -2.64
C ARG A 56 -2.33 -22.79 -3.66
N ASP A 57 -2.70 -23.45 -4.75
CA ASP A 57 -1.81 -23.75 -5.88
C ASP A 57 -1.62 -22.56 -6.81
N GLY A 58 -2.26 -21.43 -6.50
CA GLY A 58 -2.22 -20.22 -7.29
C GLY A 58 -0.86 -19.54 -7.28
N THR A 59 -0.67 -18.74 -8.32
CA THR A 59 0.53 -17.94 -8.57
C THR A 59 0.29 -16.48 -8.26
N VAL A 60 1.27 -15.81 -7.65
CA VAL A 60 1.16 -14.40 -7.23
C VAL A 60 2.29 -13.58 -7.83
N LEU A 61 1.93 -12.39 -8.34
CA LEU A 61 2.85 -11.33 -8.70
C LEU A 61 2.69 -10.17 -7.72
N ASP A 62 3.74 -9.83 -6.98
CA ASP A 62 3.81 -8.69 -6.06
C ASP A 62 4.71 -7.61 -6.68
N LEU A 63 4.13 -6.54 -7.20
CA LEU A 63 4.84 -5.44 -7.84
C LEU A 63 5.03 -4.25 -6.89
N GLY A 64 6.28 -3.78 -6.80
CA GLY A 64 6.67 -2.80 -5.80
C GLY A 64 6.68 -3.42 -4.41
N SER A 65 7.32 -4.61 -4.28
CA SER A 65 7.27 -5.45 -3.08
C SER A 65 7.94 -4.82 -1.86
N GLY A 66 8.69 -3.73 -2.03
CA GLY A 66 9.42 -3.08 -0.96
C GLY A 66 10.39 -4.04 -0.25
N ILE A 67 10.30 -4.11 1.06
CA ILE A 67 11.12 -5.05 1.88
C ILE A 67 10.56 -6.48 1.91
N GLY A 68 9.53 -6.80 1.13
CA GLY A 68 9.01 -8.16 0.93
C GLY A 68 8.06 -8.70 2.01
N VAL A 69 7.44 -7.85 2.81
CA VAL A 69 6.53 -8.32 3.88
C VAL A 69 5.28 -8.99 3.32
N TRP A 70 4.72 -8.45 2.24
CA TRP A 70 3.58 -9.05 1.55
C TRP A 70 4.00 -10.28 0.75
N ALA A 71 5.14 -10.22 0.05
CA ALA A 71 5.68 -11.37 -0.66
C ALA A 71 5.88 -12.58 0.28
N GLU A 72 6.41 -12.35 1.49
CA GLU A 72 6.55 -13.39 2.52
C GLU A 72 5.18 -13.95 2.98
N ASP A 73 4.17 -13.08 3.21
CA ASP A 73 2.83 -13.52 3.59
C ASP A 73 2.18 -14.34 2.48
N PHE A 74 2.38 -13.97 1.23
CA PHE A 74 1.91 -14.73 0.06
C PHE A 74 2.64 -16.07 -0.09
N ALA A 75 3.96 -16.10 0.10
CA ALA A 75 4.74 -17.34 -0.01
C ALA A 75 4.32 -18.43 0.99
N ARG A 76 3.75 -18.04 2.13
CA ARG A 76 3.17 -18.97 3.11
C ARG A 76 1.82 -19.57 2.68
N ARG A 77 1.19 -19.00 1.64
CA ARG A 77 -0.19 -19.33 1.27
C ARG A 77 -0.35 -19.86 -0.15
N PHE A 78 0.54 -19.47 -1.05
CA PHE A 78 0.44 -19.76 -2.47
C PHE A 78 1.64 -20.58 -2.96
N SER A 79 1.47 -21.27 -4.09
CA SER A 79 2.48 -22.19 -4.61
C SER A 79 3.70 -21.50 -5.18
N LEU A 80 3.52 -20.32 -5.78
CA LEU A 80 4.60 -19.53 -6.38
C LEU A 80 4.34 -18.06 -6.21
N VAL A 81 5.36 -17.30 -5.80
CA VAL A 81 5.33 -15.86 -5.68
C VAL A 81 6.49 -15.25 -6.45
N THR A 82 6.19 -14.32 -7.34
CA THR A 82 7.17 -13.44 -7.98
C THR A 82 7.06 -12.06 -7.36
N ALA A 83 8.14 -11.56 -6.78
CA ALA A 83 8.21 -10.27 -6.11
C ALA A 83 9.21 -9.36 -6.83
N VAL A 84 8.75 -8.19 -7.28
CA VAL A 84 9.56 -7.23 -8.05
C VAL A 84 9.74 -5.95 -7.26
N GLU A 85 10.99 -5.48 -7.13
CA GLU A 85 11.34 -4.26 -6.42
C GLU A 85 12.39 -3.47 -7.17
N GLY A 86 12.15 -2.15 -7.38
CA GLY A 86 13.01 -1.25 -8.13
C GLY A 86 14.18 -0.69 -7.32
N SER A 87 13.95 -0.34 -6.06
CA SER A 87 15.01 0.17 -5.18
C SER A 87 16.01 -0.94 -4.82
N ARG A 88 17.28 -0.71 -5.06
CA ARG A 88 18.36 -1.65 -4.68
C ARG A 88 18.40 -1.88 -3.18
N THR A 89 18.21 -0.84 -2.40
CA THR A 89 18.23 -0.90 -0.93
C THR A 89 17.10 -1.76 -0.40
N LEU A 90 15.86 -1.56 -0.89
CA LEU A 90 14.71 -2.35 -0.48
C LEU A 90 14.80 -3.79 -1.03
N PHE A 91 15.28 -3.96 -2.26
CA PHE A 91 15.50 -5.27 -2.87
C PHE A 91 16.46 -6.16 -2.06
N GLN A 92 17.54 -5.60 -1.50
CA GLN A 92 18.43 -6.36 -0.62
C GLN A 92 17.71 -6.89 0.62
N SER A 93 16.75 -6.14 1.14
CA SER A 93 15.91 -6.58 2.26
C SER A 93 14.87 -7.63 1.83
N LEU A 94 14.24 -7.43 0.67
CA LEU A 94 13.38 -8.41 0.02
C LEU A 94 14.11 -9.74 -0.19
N GLN A 95 15.32 -9.71 -0.77
CA GLN A 95 16.11 -10.91 -1.06
C GLN A 95 16.44 -11.71 0.22
N ARG A 96 16.84 -11.02 1.30
CA ARG A 96 17.07 -11.67 2.60
C ARG A 96 15.82 -12.32 3.17
N ARG A 97 14.67 -11.64 3.02
CA ARG A 97 13.36 -12.13 3.48
C ARG A 97 12.86 -13.30 2.66
N CYS A 98 13.15 -13.33 1.36
CA CYS A 98 12.78 -14.41 0.45
C CYS A 98 13.60 -15.69 0.65
N ALA A 99 14.84 -15.58 1.12
CA ALA A 99 15.78 -16.70 1.21
C ALA A 99 15.23 -17.97 1.87
N PRO A 100 14.36 -17.92 2.91
CA PRO A 100 13.77 -19.12 3.51
C PRO A 100 12.66 -19.79 2.68
N TYR A 101 12.16 -19.13 1.62
CA TYR A 101 10.98 -19.57 0.87
C TYR A 101 11.37 -20.02 -0.53
N PRO A 102 11.44 -21.35 -0.82
CA PRO A 102 11.83 -21.83 -2.14
C PRO A 102 10.83 -21.54 -3.26
N ASN A 103 9.60 -21.20 -2.88
CA ASN A 103 8.50 -20.80 -3.77
C ASN A 103 8.41 -19.28 -3.97
N LEU A 104 9.40 -18.49 -3.53
CA LEU A 104 9.41 -17.05 -3.67
C LEU A 104 10.63 -16.60 -4.50
N ARG A 105 10.36 -16.02 -5.67
CA ARG A 105 11.38 -15.47 -6.59
C ARG A 105 11.42 -13.95 -6.44
N ALA A 106 12.55 -13.40 -6.00
CA ALA A 106 12.78 -11.96 -5.95
C ALA A 106 13.47 -11.47 -7.23
N ILE A 107 12.97 -10.39 -7.82
CA ILE A 107 13.50 -9.76 -9.03
C ILE A 107 13.81 -8.29 -8.72
N HIS A 108 15.05 -7.86 -8.99
CA HIS A 108 15.39 -6.45 -8.99
C HIS A 108 15.04 -5.87 -10.37
N GLY A 109 14.09 -4.97 -10.42
CA GLY A 109 13.63 -4.39 -11.68
C GLY A 109 12.61 -3.28 -11.48
N ASP A 110 12.60 -2.35 -12.42
CA ASP A 110 11.61 -1.28 -12.49
C ASP A 110 10.26 -1.86 -12.95
N VAL A 111 9.20 -1.54 -12.22
CA VAL A 111 7.84 -2.03 -12.47
C VAL A 111 7.30 -1.59 -13.85
N MET A 112 7.76 -0.46 -14.38
CA MET A 112 7.34 0.04 -15.69
C MET A 112 7.96 -0.74 -16.85
N THR A 113 9.18 -1.23 -16.67
CA THR A 113 9.91 -2.01 -17.69
C THR A 113 9.83 -3.51 -17.44
N PHE A 114 9.30 -3.93 -16.29
CA PHE A 114 9.11 -5.35 -15.99
C PHE A 114 8.08 -5.96 -16.95
N GLU A 115 8.45 -7.07 -17.58
CA GLU A 115 7.56 -7.85 -18.44
C GLU A 115 7.19 -9.14 -17.70
N PRO A 116 5.89 -9.35 -17.38
CA PRO A 116 5.42 -10.59 -16.78
C PRO A 116 5.69 -11.77 -17.73
N ASP A 117 6.32 -12.83 -17.19
CA ASP A 117 6.71 -14.04 -17.94
C ASP A 117 5.65 -15.15 -17.85
N ALA A 118 4.55 -14.91 -17.14
CA ALA A 118 3.47 -15.86 -16.95
C ALA A 118 2.12 -15.14 -16.73
N ARG A 119 1.06 -15.92 -16.58
CA ARG A 119 -0.20 -15.45 -16.02
C ARG A 119 -0.23 -15.72 -14.51
N TYR A 120 -1.01 -14.93 -13.80
CA TYR A 120 -1.09 -14.95 -12.35
C TYR A 120 -2.54 -15.02 -11.87
N ASP A 121 -2.79 -15.81 -10.83
CA ASP A 121 -4.08 -15.84 -10.15
C ASP A 121 -4.32 -14.59 -9.31
N LEU A 122 -3.22 -13.99 -8.80
CA LEU A 122 -3.24 -12.75 -8.05
C LEU A 122 -2.10 -11.83 -8.49
N VAL A 123 -2.43 -10.63 -8.92
CA VAL A 123 -1.48 -9.52 -9.03
C VAL A 123 -1.73 -8.56 -7.86
N PHE A 124 -0.72 -8.32 -7.04
CA PHE A 124 -0.82 -7.41 -5.89
C PHE A 124 -0.03 -6.12 -6.11
N LEU A 125 -0.68 -4.98 -5.88
CA LEU A 125 -0.11 -3.64 -5.96
C LEU A 125 -0.28 -2.95 -4.60
N GLY A 126 0.74 -3.05 -3.76
CA GLY A 126 0.68 -2.70 -2.34
C GLY A 126 1.06 -1.25 -2.02
N GLY A 127 0.43 -0.23 -2.65
CA GLY A 127 0.78 1.18 -2.48
C GLY A 127 1.80 1.63 -3.53
N LEU A 128 1.65 1.16 -4.75
CA LEU A 128 2.52 1.45 -5.88
C LEU A 128 1.97 2.57 -6.78
N LEU A 129 0.66 2.51 -7.08
CA LEU A 129 0.05 3.37 -8.10
C LEU A 129 0.10 4.86 -7.75
N MET A 130 0.22 5.19 -6.47
CA MET A 130 0.39 6.58 -6.05
C MET A 130 1.76 7.17 -6.41
N TYR A 131 2.76 6.35 -6.77
CA TYR A 131 4.08 6.78 -7.21
C TYR A 131 4.22 6.84 -8.74
N LEU A 132 3.10 6.72 -9.46
CA LEU A 132 3.04 6.77 -10.90
C LEU A 132 2.12 7.90 -11.38
N ASN A 133 2.51 8.55 -12.48
CA ASN A 133 1.64 9.48 -13.20
C ASN A 133 0.43 8.73 -13.80
N GLU A 134 -0.64 9.43 -14.13
CA GLU A 134 -1.89 8.76 -14.53
C GLU A 134 -1.73 7.90 -15.78
N MET A 135 -1.00 8.38 -16.77
CA MET A 135 -0.77 7.63 -18.00
C MET A 135 0.05 6.37 -17.73
N ASP A 136 1.06 6.46 -16.87
CA ASP A 136 1.90 5.32 -16.50
C ASP A 136 1.11 4.27 -15.69
N VAL A 137 0.16 4.70 -14.84
CA VAL A 137 -0.79 3.79 -14.18
C VAL A 137 -1.64 3.04 -15.22
N ILE A 138 -2.15 3.77 -16.23
CA ILE A 138 -2.95 3.17 -17.30
C ILE A 138 -2.12 2.16 -18.10
N ASP A 139 -0.91 2.51 -18.48
CA ASP A 139 -0.03 1.66 -19.27
C ASP A 139 0.39 0.40 -18.49
N LEU A 140 0.74 0.56 -17.20
CA LEU A 140 1.03 -0.57 -16.33
C LEU A 140 -0.17 -1.52 -16.20
N LEU A 141 -1.35 -0.99 -15.92
CA LEU A 141 -2.55 -1.82 -15.74
C LEU A 141 -2.98 -2.51 -17.05
N ARG A 142 -2.83 -1.85 -18.21
CA ARG A 142 -3.07 -2.48 -19.52
C ARG A 142 -2.09 -3.61 -19.82
N LYS A 143 -0.84 -3.47 -19.38
CA LYS A 143 0.17 -4.54 -19.46
C LYS A 143 -0.19 -5.71 -18.55
N LEU A 144 -0.69 -5.46 -17.33
CA LEU A 144 -1.02 -6.49 -16.36
C LEU A 144 -2.34 -7.22 -16.63
N ALA A 145 -3.33 -6.53 -17.23
CA ALA A 145 -4.66 -7.11 -17.46
C ALA A 145 -4.63 -8.46 -18.24
N PRO A 146 -3.87 -8.62 -19.35
CA PRO A 146 -3.78 -9.91 -20.05
C PRO A 146 -2.98 -10.97 -19.29
N CYS A 147 -2.26 -10.60 -18.22
CA CYS A 147 -1.48 -11.53 -17.39
C CYS A 147 -2.29 -12.08 -16.21
N ILE A 148 -3.58 -11.79 -16.13
CA ILE A 148 -4.47 -12.37 -15.11
C ILE A 148 -5.00 -13.69 -15.64
N GLU A 149 -4.95 -14.74 -14.80
CA GLU A 149 -5.58 -16.03 -15.12
C GLU A 149 -7.11 -15.90 -15.16
N PRO A 150 -7.80 -16.74 -15.93
CA PRO A 150 -9.27 -16.81 -15.88
C PRO A 150 -9.77 -17.04 -14.45
N GLY A 151 -10.55 -16.09 -13.94
CA GLY A 151 -10.99 -16.09 -12.54
C GLY A 151 -10.03 -15.42 -11.55
N GLY A 152 -8.83 -15.05 -11.98
CA GLY A 152 -7.86 -14.31 -11.19
C GLY A 152 -8.26 -12.85 -10.95
N MET A 153 -7.38 -12.11 -10.26
CA MET A 153 -7.65 -10.72 -9.88
C MET A 153 -6.39 -9.88 -9.77
N ILE A 154 -6.57 -8.56 -9.90
CA ILE A 154 -5.62 -7.58 -9.37
C ILE A 154 -6.17 -7.07 -8.04
N LEU A 155 -5.34 -7.06 -7.00
CA LEU A 155 -5.64 -6.47 -5.70
C LEU A 155 -4.74 -5.26 -5.48
N CYS A 156 -5.33 -4.07 -5.58
CA CYS A 156 -4.63 -2.83 -5.24
C CYS A 156 -4.93 -2.43 -3.79
N ARG A 157 -3.91 -1.92 -3.10
CA ARG A 157 -4.00 -1.33 -1.76
C ARG A 157 -3.41 0.07 -1.82
N GLU A 158 -4.24 1.08 -2.04
CA GLU A 158 -3.78 2.42 -2.38
C GLU A 158 -4.23 3.48 -1.39
N SER A 159 -3.37 4.46 -1.14
CA SER A 159 -3.73 5.65 -0.39
C SER A 159 -4.66 6.52 -1.23
N THR A 160 -5.70 7.04 -0.58
CA THR A 160 -6.77 7.78 -1.25
C THR A 160 -7.13 9.05 -0.50
N VAL A 161 -7.64 10.03 -1.23
CA VAL A 161 -8.18 11.28 -0.69
C VAL A 161 -9.67 11.40 -0.99
N ARG A 162 -10.34 12.24 -0.22
CA ARG A 162 -11.72 12.65 -0.54
C ARG A 162 -11.67 13.84 -1.48
N GLY A 163 -12.39 13.79 -2.57
CA GLY A 163 -12.44 14.87 -3.58
C GLY A 163 -11.34 14.74 -4.64
N ASN A 164 -10.78 15.87 -5.06
CA ASN A 164 -9.83 15.91 -6.17
C ASN A 164 -8.47 15.29 -5.81
N ALA A 165 -7.80 14.71 -6.79
CA ALA A 165 -6.45 14.19 -6.64
C ALA A 165 -5.46 15.27 -6.16
N VAL A 166 -4.57 14.88 -5.24
CA VAL A 166 -3.56 15.76 -4.64
C VAL A 166 -2.17 15.21 -4.98
N ALA A 167 -1.34 16.04 -5.64
CA ALA A 167 0.05 15.74 -5.87
C ALA A 167 0.91 16.35 -4.76
N LEU A 168 1.67 15.53 -4.04
CA LEU A 168 2.70 15.97 -3.11
C LEU A 168 3.99 16.27 -3.87
N ARG A 169 4.63 17.37 -3.53
CA ARG A 169 5.88 17.84 -4.13
C ARG A 169 6.90 18.13 -3.03
N GLY A 170 8.09 17.63 -3.21
CA GLY A 170 9.20 17.76 -2.26
C GLY A 170 10.17 16.62 -2.52
N ASP A 171 10.88 16.18 -1.50
CA ASP A 171 11.73 14.98 -1.59
C ASP A 171 10.85 13.71 -1.68
N TYR A 172 9.77 13.66 -0.93
CA TYR A 172 8.72 12.66 -1.08
C TYR A 172 7.67 13.15 -2.09
N GLN A 173 7.46 12.40 -3.16
CA GLN A 173 6.47 12.70 -4.20
C GLN A 173 5.48 11.56 -4.35
N ALA A 174 4.20 11.89 -4.40
CA ALA A 174 3.12 10.96 -4.63
C ALA A 174 1.89 11.67 -5.20
N VAL A 175 1.05 10.96 -5.93
CA VAL A 175 -0.27 11.42 -6.38
C VAL A 175 -1.33 10.64 -5.63
N TYR A 176 -1.97 11.26 -4.65
CA TYR A 176 -3.11 10.67 -3.96
C TYR A 176 -4.38 10.93 -4.75
N ARG A 177 -5.01 9.87 -5.21
CA ARG A 177 -6.23 9.90 -6.02
C ARG A 177 -7.45 9.56 -5.17
N SER A 178 -8.61 10.02 -5.58
CA SER A 178 -9.87 9.59 -4.95
C SER A 178 -10.25 8.18 -5.40
N VAL A 179 -11.17 7.56 -4.67
CA VAL A 179 -11.76 6.26 -5.07
C VAL A 179 -12.40 6.35 -6.45
N SER A 180 -13.05 7.48 -6.77
CA SER A 180 -13.66 7.71 -8.09
C SER A 180 -12.62 7.87 -9.20
N ASP A 181 -11.48 8.54 -8.94
CA ASP A 181 -10.40 8.65 -9.92
C ASP A 181 -9.80 7.28 -10.24
N TYR A 182 -9.54 6.47 -9.21
CA TYR A 182 -9.09 5.08 -9.43
C TYR A 182 -10.10 4.27 -10.22
N GLY A 183 -11.41 4.36 -9.90
CA GLY A 183 -12.47 3.66 -10.64
C GLY A 183 -12.50 4.05 -12.12
N ARG A 184 -12.33 5.35 -12.44
CA ARG A 184 -12.23 5.85 -13.81
C ARG A 184 -11.00 5.28 -14.54
N ILE A 185 -9.83 5.28 -13.89
CA ILE A 185 -8.58 4.76 -14.44
C ILE A 185 -8.71 3.26 -14.73
N PHE A 186 -9.23 2.47 -13.78
CA PHE A 186 -9.41 1.03 -13.95
C PHE A 186 -10.33 0.71 -15.13
N GLY A 187 -11.44 1.43 -15.29
CA GLY A 187 -12.34 1.28 -16.44
C GLY A 187 -11.68 1.57 -17.79
N GLN A 188 -10.75 2.53 -17.86
CA GLN A 188 -9.97 2.82 -19.07
C GLN A 188 -8.98 1.70 -19.45
N CYS A 189 -8.71 0.79 -18.52
CA CYS A 189 -7.80 -0.35 -18.73
C CYS A 189 -8.54 -1.66 -19.04
N GLY A 190 -9.88 -1.64 -19.20
CA GLY A 190 -10.68 -2.86 -19.38
C GLY A 190 -10.74 -3.71 -18.10
N LEU A 191 -10.65 -3.05 -16.93
CA LEU A 191 -10.72 -3.70 -15.63
C LEU A 191 -11.99 -3.26 -14.90
N SER A 192 -12.81 -4.22 -14.50
CA SER A 192 -13.97 -3.98 -13.67
C SER A 192 -13.62 -3.98 -12.19
N VAL A 193 -14.15 -3.02 -11.45
CA VAL A 193 -14.03 -2.96 -9.99
C VAL A 193 -15.08 -3.90 -9.38
N ARG A 194 -14.64 -5.08 -8.92
CA ARG A 194 -15.50 -6.08 -8.28
C ARG A 194 -15.84 -5.74 -6.82
N HIS A 195 -14.89 -5.11 -6.13
CA HIS A 195 -15.05 -4.74 -4.73
C HIS A 195 -14.15 -3.58 -4.34
N VAL A 196 -14.64 -2.69 -3.47
CA VAL A 196 -13.85 -1.63 -2.83
C VAL A 196 -14.09 -1.69 -1.34
N GLU A 197 -13.01 -1.70 -0.57
CA GLU A 197 -13.07 -1.72 0.88
C GLU A 197 -12.12 -0.73 1.51
N ARG A 198 -12.62 0.08 2.44
CA ARG A 198 -11.81 1.01 3.22
C ARG A 198 -10.91 0.24 4.19
N ASN A 199 -9.63 0.56 4.17
CA ASN A 199 -8.62 -0.03 5.03
C ASN A 199 -8.67 0.58 6.44
N GLU A 200 -9.54 0.06 7.30
CA GLU A 200 -9.73 0.57 8.68
C GLU A 200 -8.45 0.54 9.52
N PRO A 201 -7.59 -0.49 9.46
CA PRO A 201 -6.28 -0.48 10.14
C PRO A 201 -5.38 0.68 9.72
N TYR A 202 -5.33 0.98 8.42
CA TYR A 202 -4.62 2.15 7.92
C TYR A 202 -5.19 3.44 8.50
N VAL A 203 -6.50 3.61 8.39
CA VAL A 203 -7.20 4.80 8.87
C VAL A 203 -6.94 5.07 10.34
N LEU A 204 -6.96 4.04 11.18
CA LEU A 204 -6.65 4.16 12.60
C LEU A 204 -5.25 4.76 12.83
N ILE A 205 -4.25 4.21 12.15
CA ILE A 205 -2.86 4.67 12.28
C ILE A 205 -2.72 6.07 11.70
N GLN A 206 -3.33 6.35 10.55
CA GLN A 206 -3.28 7.65 9.91
C GLN A 206 -3.90 8.75 10.77
N MET A 207 -5.02 8.47 11.46
CA MET A 207 -5.57 9.39 12.46
C MET A 207 -4.53 9.73 13.54
N GLY A 208 -3.79 8.74 14.00
CA GLY A 208 -2.73 8.94 14.98
C GLY A 208 -1.59 9.79 14.41
N CYS A 209 -1.15 9.54 13.19
CA CYS A 209 -0.12 10.34 12.51
C CYS A 209 -0.53 11.81 12.43
N GLU A 210 -1.74 12.09 11.93
CA GLU A 210 -2.23 13.47 11.77
C GLU A 210 -2.43 14.19 13.13
N LEU A 211 -2.84 13.45 14.18
CA LEU A 211 -2.94 14.02 15.53
C LEU A 211 -1.57 14.37 16.09
N VAL A 212 -0.59 13.47 15.98
CA VAL A 212 0.78 13.72 16.45
C VAL A 212 1.43 14.84 15.65
N GLU A 213 1.26 14.88 14.33
CA GLU A 213 1.78 15.96 13.48
C GLU A 213 1.21 17.32 13.88
N LYS A 214 -0.09 17.38 14.13
CA LYS A 214 -0.76 18.60 14.59
C LYS A 214 -0.22 19.05 15.95
N TRP A 215 0.00 18.11 16.86
CA TRP A 215 0.61 18.38 18.15
C TRP A 215 2.07 18.89 18.01
N GLN A 216 2.89 18.27 17.15
CA GLN A 216 4.26 18.70 16.89
C GLN A 216 4.33 20.14 16.35
N LYS A 217 3.37 20.53 15.51
CA LYS A 217 3.28 21.91 14.97
C LYS A 217 2.88 22.95 16.03
N THR A 218 2.23 22.53 17.11
CA THR A 218 1.72 23.45 18.16
C THR A 218 2.64 23.52 19.38
N VAL A 219 3.42 22.49 19.67
CA VAL A 219 4.27 22.42 20.87
C VAL A 219 5.73 22.68 20.51
N PRO A 220 6.41 23.63 21.21
CA PRO A 220 7.82 23.89 20.97
C PRO A 220 8.67 22.61 21.14
N VAL A 221 9.66 22.41 20.26
CA VAL A 221 10.49 21.19 20.17
C VAL A 221 11.06 20.76 21.53
N ARG A 222 11.52 21.70 22.36
CA ARG A 222 12.09 21.43 23.70
C ARG A 222 11.13 20.76 24.68
N PHE A 223 9.81 20.81 24.41
CA PHE A 223 8.79 20.21 25.25
C PHE A 223 8.13 18.98 24.59
N GLN A 224 8.61 18.58 23.41
CA GLN A 224 8.05 17.45 22.70
C GLN A 224 8.52 16.12 23.30
N ALA A 225 7.64 15.47 24.06
CA ALA A 225 7.82 14.11 24.54
C ALA A 225 7.24 13.11 23.50
N LEU A 226 7.82 13.08 22.30
CA LEU A 226 7.26 12.40 21.13
C LEU A 226 6.88 10.92 21.38
N ARG A 227 7.75 10.16 22.07
CA ARG A 227 7.46 8.76 22.39
C ARG A 227 6.24 8.60 23.29
N ALA A 228 6.12 9.41 24.33
CA ALA A 228 4.99 9.36 25.27
C ALA A 228 3.68 9.72 24.56
N VAL A 229 3.70 10.79 23.75
CA VAL A 229 2.53 11.23 22.98
C VAL A 229 2.14 10.21 21.92
N GLY A 230 3.10 9.70 21.15
CA GLY A 230 2.84 8.67 20.15
C GLY A 230 2.26 7.39 20.74
N HIS A 231 2.83 6.89 21.86
CA HIS A 231 2.29 5.72 22.54
C HIS A 231 0.86 5.97 23.07
N SER A 232 0.64 7.10 23.75
CA SER A 232 -0.68 7.44 24.30
C SER A 232 -1.73 7.58 23.20
N THR A 233 -1.37 8.25 22.11
CA THR A 233 -2.25 8.41 20.93
C THR A 233 -2.60 7.05 20.32
N TYR A 234 -1.60 6.19 20.07
CA TYR A 234 -1.84 4.86 19.51
C TYR A 234 -2.74 4.01 20.41
N PHE A 235 -2.45 3.91 21.71
CA PHE A 235 -3.24 3.09 22.60
C PHE A 235 -4.65 3.65 22.82
N GLY A 236 -4.81 4.97 22.90
CA GLY A 236 -6.12 5.62 22.98
C GLY A 236 -6.99 5.32 21.73
N LEU A 237 -6.43 5.45 20.55
CA LEU A 237 -7.13 5.09 19.30
C LEU A 237 -7.46 3.59 19.24
N ARG A 238 -6.55 2.72 19.71
CA ARG A 238 -6.77 1.28 19.75
C ARG A 238 -7.92 0.88 20.68
N LEU A 239 -8.05 1.52 21.82
CA LEU A 239 -9.18 1.30 22.75
C LEU A 239 -10.51 1.73 22.13
N GLY A 240 -10.52 2.83 21.36
CA GLY A 240 -11.71 3.33 20.68
C GLY A 240 -12.08 2.59 19.38
N ASN A 241 -11.22 1.70 18.87
CA ASN A 241 -11.50 0.93 17.64
C ASN A 241 -12.56 -0.17 17.91
N PRO A 242 -13.56 -0.42 17.02
CA PRO A 242 -13.68 0.14 15.66
C PRO A 242 -14.47 1.44 15.55
N TRP A 243 -14.98 1.97 16.62
CA TRP A 243 -15.91 3.13 16.57
C TRP A 243 -15.20 4.41 16.14
N ILE A 244 -13.99 4.63 16.67
CA ILE A 244 -13.28 5.91 16.48
C ILE A 244 -12.96 6.23 15.02
N THR A 245 -12.73 5.23 14.18
CA THR A 245 -12.46 5.41 12.74
C THR A 245 -13.74 5.70 11.95
N ARG A 246 -14.91 5.37 12.49
CA ARG A 246 -16.21 5.53 11.85
C ARG A 246 -16.91 6.84 12.22
N ILE A 247 -16.67 7.35 13.42
CA ILE A 247 -17.32 8.57 13.93
C ILE A 247 -17.09 9.79 13.01
N PRO A 248 -15.86 10.14 12.61
CA PRO A 248 -15.65 11.29 11.73
C PRO A 248 -16.43 11.16 10.41
N LYS A 249 -16.39 9.96 9.81
CA LYS A 249 -17.13 9.69 8.57
C LYS A 249 -18.65 9.84 8.76
N ALA A 250 -19.21 9.32 9.85
CA ALA A 250 -20.63 9.45 10.15
C ALA A 250 -21.08 10.90 10.38
N LEU A 251 -20.18 11.74 10.90
CA LEU A 251 -20.40 13.17 11.12
C LEU A 251 -20.05 14.05 9.91
N GLY A 252 -19.65 13.46 8.77
CA GLY A 252 -19.23 14.21 7.59
C GLY A 252 -17.89 14.94 7.75
N ILE A 253 -17.11 14.63 8.81
CA ILE A 253 -15.81 15.23 9.07
C ILE A 253 -14.74 14.56 8.22
N ALA A 254 -13.98 15.36 7.45
CA ALA A 254 -12.84 14.89 6.66
C ALA A 254 -11.61 14.67 7.57
N PHE A 255 -11.64 13.58 8.35
CA PHE A 255 -10.55 13.15 9.22
C PHE A 255 -10.48 11.62 9.31
N PRO A 256 -9.30 11.01 9.08
CA PRO A 256 -8.08 11.64 8.60
C PRO A 256 -8.24 12.17 7.16
N ILE A 257 -7.32 13.02 6.71
CA ILE A 257 -7.32 13.58 5.35
C ILE A 257 -6.96 12.49 4.34
N LEU A 258 -5.98 11.66 4.70
CA LEU A 258 -5.53 10.55 3.89
C LEU A 258 -6.19 9.26 4.37
N GLU A 259 -6.88 8.58 3.47
CA GLU A 259 -7.44 7.25 3.67
C GLU A 259 -6.64 6.21 2.87
N ASN A 260 -7.06 4.96 2.93
CA ASN A 260 -6.52 3.88 2.10
C ASN A 260 -7.66 2.92 1.77
N HIS A 261 -7.64 2.38 0.56
CA HIS A 261 -8.66 1.43 0.11
C HIS A 261 -8.02 0.22 -0.56
N PHE A 262 -8.64 -0.91 -0.38
CA PHE A 262 -8.43 -2.09 -1.20
C PHE A 262 -9.40 -2.05 -2.39
N PHE A 263 -8.87 -2.34 -3.59
CA PHE A 263 -9.66 -2.48 -4.81
C PHE A 263 -9.42 -3.88 -5.36
N VAL A 264 -10.48 -4.66 -5.51
CA VAL A 264 -10.43 -5.95 -6.19
C VAL A 264 -10.89 -5.74 -7.62
N LEU A 265 -9.99 -5.99 -8.56
CA LEU A 265 -10.24 -5.80 -9.98
C LEU A 265 -10.27 -7.16 -10.69
N GLY A 266 -11.11 -7.28 -11.70
CA GLY A 266 -11.12 -8.41 -12.61
C GLY A 266 -11.04 -7.92 -14.05
N ALA A 267 -10.55 -8.77 -14.95
CA ALA A 267 -10.68 -8.50 -16.36
C ALA A 267 -12.18 -8.49 -16.73
N ASP A 268 -12.59 -7.54 -17.56
CA ASP A 268 -13.93 -7.56 -18.12
C ASP A 268 -14.06 -8.83 -18.97
N ALA A 269 -15.19 -9.53 -18.81
CA ALA A 269 -15.52 -10.65 -19.70
C ALA A 269 -15.65 -10.09 -21.13
N SER A 270 -14.71 -10.44 -22.00
CA SER A 270 -14.74 -10.14 -23.43
C SER A 270 -15.83 -10.90 -24.14
#